data_3c69a078d2a0431b68f0a69634fa2ccc
#
_entry.id   3c69a078d2a0431b68f0a69634fa2ccc
#
_cell.length_a   1.000
_cell.length_b   1.000
_cell.length_c   1.000
_cell.angle_alpha   90.00
_cell.angle_beta   90.00
_cell.angle_gamma   90.00
#
_symmetry.space_group_name_H-M   'P 1'
#
loop_
_entity.id
_entity.type
_entity.pdbx_description
1 polymer ?
#
loop_
_entity_poly.entity_id
_entity_poly.type
_entity_poly.pdbx_seq_one_letter_code
_entity_poly.pdbx_strand_id
1 'polypeptide(L)'
;MRAVFRRVGGLLAFLAAVVLPFGGAAWGEAGPSVAAASDLKFALDEIATRFRQQTGNAVRLTYGSSGNFYRQIQQGAPFELFLSADEDYVRRLANEGLTVDGGERYATGRIVLFVPKGSTVKADPAFADLRAALGDGRLRRLAIANPEHAPYGRAAQQALVHEKLWAALSTRLVLGENVSQAAQFAVSGSAQAGIFALSLALSPDFAGKGDYVLIPEGWHEPLRQRAVLLRRSGATARALHLFLQQPPAREVFRRYGFVLPGE
;
A
#
# COMPACT_ATOMS: atom_id res chain seq x y z
N MET A 1 69.17 -39.52 62.55
CA MET A 1 69.08 -38.35 61.65
C MET A 1 67.61 -38.04 61.44
N ARG A 2 67.17 -36.86 61.87
CA ARG A 2 65.79 -36.48 62.02
C ARG A 2 65.18 -35.89 60.75
N ALA A 3 64.10 -36.44 60.21
CA ALA A 3 63.34 -35.91 59.13
C ALA A 3 62.21 -34.99 59.63
N VAL A 4 62.19 -33.78 59.14
CA VAL A 4 61.18 -32.75 59.49
C VAL A 4 60.03 -32.82 58.49
N PHE A 5 58.83 -33.13 58.99
CA PHE A 5 57.58 -33.05 58.20
C PHE A 5 57.06 -31.62 58.19
N ARG A 6 56.95 -30.99 57.01
CA ARG A 6 56.28 -29.72 56.83
C ARG A 6 54.86 -29.96 56.29
N ARG A 7 53.87 -29.67 57.06
CA ARG A 7 52.45 -29.66 56.67
C ARG A 7 52.18 -28.41 55.81
N VAL A 8 51.67 -28.62 54.58
CA VAL A 8 51.13 -27.59 53.72
C VAL A 8 49.60 -27.69 53.83
N GLY A 9 48.96 -26.69 54.46
CA GLY A 9 47.53 -26.53 54.50
C GLY A 9 47.00 -26.00 53.20
N GLY A 10 46.17 -26.74 52.50
CA GLY A 10 45.45 -26.34 51.29
C GLY A 10 44.19 -25.54 51.66
N LEU A 11 44.15 -24.32 51.27
CA LEU A 11 42.97 -23.46 51.33
C LEU A 11 42.06 -23.74 50.13
N LEU A 12 40.93 -24.41 50.31
CA LEU A 12 39.90 -24.60 49.31
C LEU A 12 39.08 -23.32 49.21
N ALA A 13 39.28 -22.55 48.16
CA ALA A 13 38.43 -21.43 47.83
C ALA A 13 37.18 -21.95 47.07
N PHE A 14 36.03 -21.85 47.70
CA PHE A 14 34.73 -22.09 47.06
C PHE A 14 34.41 -20.89 46.14
N LEU A 15 34.51 -21.08 44.83
CA LEU A 15 33.96 -20.14 43.85
C LEU A 15 32.45 -20.33 43.76
N ALA A 16 31.68 -19.46 44.38
CA ALA A 16 30.25 -19.37 44.17
C ALA A 16 29.98 -18.76 42.76
N ALA A 17 29.60 -19.59 41.81
CA ALA A 17 29.12 -19.14 40.51
C ALA A 17 27.76 -18.44 40.68
N VAL A 18 27.76 -17.11 40.62
CA VAL A 18 26.53 -16.30 40.51
C VAL A 18 25.96 -16.51 39.11
N VAL A 19 24.95 -17.37 38.98
CA VAL A 19 24.14 -17.49 37.76
C VAL A 19 23.18 -16.29 37.72
N LEU A 20 23.58 -15.24 37.03
CA LEU A 20 22.66 -14.16 36.68
C LEU A 20 21.65 -14.70 35.66
N PRO A 21 20.35 -14.56 35.91
CA PRO A 21 19.37 -14.89 34.90
C PRO A 21 19.58 -13.93 33.71
N PHE A 22 20.05 -14.44 32.59
CA PHE A 22 19.92 -13.74 31.32
C PHE A 22 18.44 -13.58 31.06
N GLY A 23 17.90 -12.42 31.45
CA GLY A 23 16.61 -11.96 31.00
C GLY A 23 16.68 -11.91 29.47
N GLY A 24 16.13 -12.94 28.82
CA GLY A 24 15.94 -12.92 27.38
C GLY A 24 15.12 -11.69 27.06
N ALA A 25 15.76 -10.68 26.43
CA ALA A 25 15.02 -9.67 25.73
C ALA A 25 14.11 -10.42 24.77
N ALA A 26 12.81 -10.47 25.06
CA ALA A 26 11.81 -10.91 24.13
C ALA A 26 12.02 -10.04 22.88
N TRP A 27 12.63 -10.60 21.87
CA TRP A 27 12.63 -10.02 20.52
C TRP A 27 11.15 -9.94 20.17
N GLY A 28 10.59 -8.74 20.30
CA GLY A 28 9.19 -8.52 20.00
C GLY A 28 8.93 -9.12 18.63
N GLU A 29 8.04 -10.11 18.56
CA GLU A 29 7.67 -10.72 17.27
C GLU A 29 7.38 -9.57 16.32
N ALA A 30 8.13 -9.53 15.24
CA ALA A 30 7.90 -8.54 14.20
C ALA A 30 6.45 -8.73 13.75
N GLY A 31 5.59 -7.72 14.00
CA GLY A 31 4.15 -7.82 13.76
C GLY A 31 3.78 -8.39 12.39
N PRO A 32 2.53 -8.82 12.19
CA PRO A 32 2.09 -9.50 10.98
C PRO A 32 2.41 -8.72 9.72
N SER A 33 2.78 -9.42 8.66
CA SER A 33 3.07 -8.82 7.37
C SER A 33 1.77 -8.59 6.59
N VAL A 34 1.53 -7.35 6.19
CA VAL A 34 0.34 -6.91 5.47
C VAL A 34 0.74 -6.47 4.08
N ALA A 35 0.16 -7.10 3.05
CA ALA A 35 0.24 -6.65 1.67
C ALA A 35 -0.88 -5.65 1.40
N ALA A 36 -0.56 -4.44 0.95
CA ALA A 36 -1.55 -3.41 0.69
C ALA A 36 -1.33 -2.74 -0.66
N ALA A 37 -2.41 -2.51 -1.40
CA ALA A 37 -2.37 -1.70 -2.60
C ALA A 37 -1.82 -0.30 -2.28
N SER A 38 -0.95 0.22 -3.14
CA SER A 38 -0.13 1.38 -2.80
C SER A 38 -0.89 2.72 -2.77
N ASP A 39 -2.13 2.76 -3.27
CA ASP A 39 -3.05 3.87 -3.07
C ASP A 39 -3.42 4.10 -1.59
N LEU A 40 -3.28 3.05 -0.77
CA LEU A 40 -3.54 3.09 0.67
C LEU A 40 -2.40 3.69 1.50
N LYS A 41 -1.22 3.92 0.90
CA LYS A 41 0.00 4.20 1.67
C LYS A 41 -0.24 5.17 2.83
N PHE A 42 -0.71 6.36 2.59
CA PHE A 42 -0.87 7.38 3.62
C PHE A 42 -2.05 7.10 4.56
N ALA A 43 -3.16 6.62 4.02
CA ALA A 43 -4.33 6.27 4.82
C ALA A 43 -4.04 5.10 5.75
N LEU A 44 -3.39 4.05 5.25
CA LEU A 44 -3.12 2.85 6.04
C LEU A 44 -1.98 3.04 7.04
N ASP A 45 -0.98 3.87 6.74
CA ASP A 45 0.06 4.28 7.70
C ASP A 45 -0.56 4.98 8.92
N GLU A 46 -1.54 5.88 8.69
CA GLU A 46 -2.27 6.53 9.77
C GLU A 46 -3.18 5.55 10.52
N ILE A 47 -3.90 4.68 9.80
CA ILE A 47 -4.75 3.65 10.42
C ILE A 47 -3.91 2.71 11.29
N ALA A 48 -2.75 2.26 10.81
CA ALA A 48 -1.83 1.40 11.57
C ALA A 48 -1.29 2.12 12.82
N THR A 49 -1.05 3.43 12.73
CA THR A 49 -0.67 4.25 13.89
C THR A 49 -1.80 4.29 14.93
N ARG A 50 -3.03 4.56 14.51
CA ARG A 50 -4.21 4.55 15.41
C ARG A 50 -4.46 3.16 16.00
N PHE A 51 -4.32 2.11 15.20
CA PHE A 51 -4.42 0.71 15.65
C PHE A 51 -3.41 0.40 16.74
N ARG A 52 -2.14 0.78 16.55
CA ARG A 52 -1.08 0.60 17.54
C ARG A 52 -1.36 1.38 18.83
N GLN A 53 -1.85 2.62 18.74
CA GLN A 53 -2.20 3.43 19.90
C GLN A 53 -3.32 2.81 20.73
N GLN A 54 -4.32 2.18 20.09
CA GLN A 54 -5.46 1.59 20.78
C GLN A 54 -5.22 0.17 21.30
N THR A 55 -4.37 -0.61 20.63
CA THR A 55 -4.20 -2.04 20.93
C THR A 55 -2.83 -2.43 21.46
N GLY A 56 -1.84 -1.54 21.34
CA GLY A 56 -0.43 -1.83 21.59
C GLY A 56 0.25 -2.67 20.48
N ASN A 57 -0.50 -3.20 19.52
CA ASN A 57 0.00 -4.09 18.48
C ASN A 57 0.55 -3.30 17.28
N ALA A 58 1.70 -3.74 16.75
CA ALA A 58 2.27 -3.21 15.52
C ALA A 58 2.09 -4.18 14.35
N VAL A 59 2.09 -3.64 13.13
CA VAL A 59 2.03 -4.40 11.87
C VAL A 59 3.12 -3.93 10.91
N ARG A 60 3.53 -4.78 9.98
CA ARG A 60 4.46 -4.43 8.90
C ARG A 60 3.69 -4.27 7.61
N LEU A 61 3.65 -3.05 7.11
CA LEU A 61 2.96 -2.70 5.87
C LEU A 61 3.93 -2.79 4.68
N THR A 62 3.51 -3.49 3.64
CA THR A 62 4.23 -3.55 2.36
C THR A 62 3.28 -3.05 1.27
N TYR A 63 3.73 -2.05 0.51
CA TYR A 63 2.93 -1.40 -0.52
C TYR A 63 3.38 -1.81 -1.92
N GLY A 64 2.41 -2.11 -2.80
CA GLY A 64 2.68 -2.52 -4.16
C GLY A 64 1.43 -2.56 -5.02
N SER A 65 1.50 -3.17 -6.20
CA SER A 65 0.31 -3.40 -7.01
C SER A 65 -0.44 -4.67 -6.57
N SER A 66 -1.77 -4.63 -6.63
CA SER A 66 -2.62 -5.75 -6.20
C SER A 66 -2.34 -7.03 -7.00
N GLY A 67 -2.07 -6.92 -8.30
CA GLY A 67 -1.77 -8.09 -9.13
C GLY A 67 -0.41 -8.73 -8.79
N ASN A 68 0.59 -7.93 -8.39
CA ASN A 68 1.87 -8.48 -7.95
C ASN A 68 1.73 -9.19 -6.61
N PHE A 69 0.99 -8.62 -5.66
CA PHE A 69 0.70 -9.30 -4.39
C PHE A 69 -0.12 -10.57 -4.58
N TYR A 70 -1.11 -10.56 -5.47
CA TYR A 70 -1.85 -11.77 -5.82
C TYR A 70 -0.91 -12.89 -6.25
N ARG A 71 0.03 -12.63 -7.18
CA ARG A 71 1.03 -13.62 -7.62
C ARG A 71 1.97 -14.06 -6.49
N GLN A 72 2.44 -13.13 -5.65
CA GLN A 72 3.30 -13.46 -4.52
C GLN A 72 2.58 -14.34 -3.50
N ILE A 73 1.30 -14.06 -3.22
CA ILE A 73 0.49 -14.88 -2.30
C ILE A 73 0.29 -16.29 -2.85
N GLN A 74 0.01 -16.43 -4.15
CA GLN A 74 -0.06 -17.72 -4.83
C GLN A 74 1.26 -18.52 -4.71
N GLN A 75 2.40 -17.82 -4.72
CA GLN A 75 3.73 -18.39 -4.55
C GLN A 75 4.11 -18.62 -3.09
N GLY A 76 3.21 -18.40 -2.15
CA GLY A 76 3.40 -18.68 -0.73
C GLY A 76 4.10 -17.56 0.06
N ALA A 77 4.12 -16.32 -0.45
CA ALA A 77 4.66 -15.18 0.30
C ALA A 77 4.00 -15.06 1.69
N PRO A 78 4.77 -14.75 2.75
CA PRO A 78 4.33 -14.87 4.14
C PRO A 78 3.49 -13.67 4.62
N PHE A 79 2.54 -13.22 3.79
CA PHE A 79 1.57 -12.23 4.20
C PHE A 79 0.45 -12.87 5.03
N GLU A 80 -0.13 -12.10 5.93
CA GLU A 80 -1.21 -12.51 6.81
C GLU A 80 -2.54 -11.80 6.50
N LEU A 81 -2.46 -10.59 5.95
CA LEU A 81 -3.60 -9.78 5.52
C LEU A 81 -3.28 -9.16 4.16
N PHE A 82 -4.25 -9.17 3.25
CA PHE A 82 -4.14 -8.56 1.93
C PHE A 82 -5.26 -7.54 1.74
N LEU A 83 -4.87 -6.29 1.42
CA LEU A 83 -5.77 -5.21 1.04
C LEU A 83 -5.58 -4.92 -0.45
N SER A 84 -6.53 -5.38 -1.25
CA SER A 84 -6.49 -5.23 -2.71
C SER A 84 -7.31 -4.03 -3.17
N ALA A 85 -6.80 -3.30 -4.16
CA ALA A 85 -7.55 -2.25 -4.87
C ALA A 85 -8.53 -2.80 -5.93
N ASP A 86 -8.60 -4.13 -6.06
CA ASP A 86 -9.53 -4.83 -6.95
C ASP A 86 -10.00 -6.10 -6.24
N GLU A 87 -11.31 -6.20 -6.01
CA GLU A 87 -11.91 -7.32 -5.30
C GLU A 87 -11.76 -8.66 -6.03
N ASP A 88 -11.56 -8.68 -7.35
CA ASP A 88 -11.42 -9.92 -8.12
C ASP A 88 -10.15 -10.69 -7.77
N TYR A 89 -9.06 -10.02 -7.41
CA TYR A 89 -7.87 -10.71 -6.90
C TYR A 89 -8.16 -11.45 -5.60
N VAL A 90 -8.94 -10.84 -4.70
CA VAL A 90 -9.34 -11.48 -3.44
C VAL A 90 -10.25 -12.68 -3.71
N ARG A 91 -11.24 -12.54 -4.61
CA ARG A 91 -12.14 -13.63 -5.00
C ARG A 91 -11.39 -14.83 -5.59
N ARG A 92 -10.39 -14.56 -6.45
CA ARG A 92 -9.53 -15.62 -7.01
C ARG A 92 -8.74 -16.34 -5.90
N LEU A 93 -8.09 -15.62 -4.98
CA LEU A 93 -7.39 -16.25 -3.85
C LEU A 93 -8.35 -17.08 -2.98
N ALA A 94 -9.57 -16.61 -2.76
CA ALA A 94 -10.58 -17.36 -2.01
C ALA A 94 -10.97 -18.67 -2.72
N ASN A 95 -11.20 -18.62 -4.04
CA ASN A 95 -11.50 -19.80 -4.84
C ASN A 95 -10.33 -20.80 -4.89
N GLU A 96 -9.09 -20.32 -4.78
CA GLU A 96 -7.88 -21.14 -4.67
C GLU A 96 -7.65 -21.68 -3.25
N GLY A 97 -8.51 -21.32 -2.29
CA GLY A 97 -8.42 -21.76 -0.92
C GLY A 97 -7.26 -21.14 -0.13
N LEU A 98 -6.72 -19.99 -0.55
CA LEU A 98 -5.59 -19.31 0.08
C LEU A 98 -6.00 -18.31 1.17
N THR A 99 -7.29 -18.06 1.33
CA THR A 99 -7.87 -17.13 2.30
C THR A 99 -8.69 -17.84 3.37
N VAL A 100 -9.01 -17.15 4.45
CA VAL A 100 -9.88 -17.66 5.53
C VAL A 100 -11.33 -17.67 5.04
N ASP A 101 -11.75 -16.62 4.34
CA ASP A 101 -13.09 -16.38 3.83
C ASP A 101 -13.03 -15.56 2.51
N GLY A 102 -14.14 -14.98 2.07
CA GLY A 102 -14.21 -14.12 0.88
C GLY A 102 -13.75 -12.67 1.12
N GLY A 103 -13.32 -12.35 2.33
CA GLY A 103 -12.93 -11.00 2.73
C GLY A 103 -14.09 -9.99 2.72
N GLU A 104 -13.80 -8.75 3.05
CA GLU A 104 -14.79 -7.68 3.15
C GLU A 104 -14.40 -6.47 2.32
N ARG A 105 -15.39 -5.84 1.68
CA ARG A 105 -15.19 -4.57 1.00
C ARG A 105 -15.03 -3.48 2.06
N TYR A 106 -13.93 -2.71 1.98
CA TYR A 106 -13.68 -1.59 2.90
C TYR A 106 -13.81 -0.23 2.23
N ALA A 107 -13.62 -0.12 0.91
CA ALA A 107 -13.65 1.14 0.19
C ALA A 107 -13.91 0.95 -1.31
N THR A 108 -14.21 2.07 -1.99
CA THR A 108 -14.10 2.25 -3.43
C THR A 108 -13.12 3.39 -3.70
N GLY A 109 -12.10 3.13 -4.51
CA GLY A 109 -11.10 4.13 -4.90
C GLY A 109 -11.59 5.02 -6.03
N ARG A 110 -10.95 6.20 -6.16
CA ARG A 110 -11.19 7.17 -7.25
C ARG A 110 -9.90 7.56 -7.91
N ILE A 111 -9.94 7.94 -9.19
CA ILE A 111 -8.77 8.41 -9.93
C ILE A 111 -8.88 9.89 -10.26
N VAL A 112 -7.72 10.51 -10.42
CA VAL A 112 -7.58 11.93 -10.79
C VAL A 112 -6.64 12.06 -11.98
N LEU A 113 -6.87 13.08 -12.80
CA LEU A 113 -5.84 13.67 -13.65
C LEU A 113 -5.10 14.71 -12.81
N PHE A 114 -3.84 14.47 -12.53
CA PHE A 114 -2.97 15.37 -11.78
C PHE A 114 -1.97 16.03 -12.72
N VAL A 115 -1.78 17.32 -12.52
CA VAL A 115 -0.84 18.15 -13.31
C VAL A 115 0.11 18.83 -12.33
N PRO A 116 1.43 18.54 -12.37
CA PRO A 116 2.39 19.14 -11.45
C PRO A 116 2.55 20.64 -11.70
N LYS A 117 2.93 21.38 -10.66
CA LYS A 117 3.26 22.81 -10.80
C LYS A 117 4.34 23.02 -11.86
N GLY A 118 4.16 24.04 -12.68
CA GLY A 118 5.07 24.36 -13.78
C GLY A 118 4.91 23.48 -15.03
N SER A 119 3.93 22.57 -15.04
CA SER A 119 3.59 21.83 -16.25
C SER A 119 3.01 22.74 -17.34
N THR A 120 3.22 22.37 -18.59
CA THR A 120 2.63 23.01 -19.76
C THR A 120 1.19 22.55 -20.04
N VAL A 121 0.69 21.57 -19.29
CA VAL A 121 -0.65 21.00 -19.36
C VAL A 121 -1.49 21.58 -18.22
N LYS A 122 -2.80 21.67 -18.40
CA LYS A 122 -3.76 22.10 -17.38
C LYS A 122 -4.63 20.94 -16.93
N ALA A 123 -4.97 20.91 -15.65
CA ALA A 123 -5.94 19.96 -15.11
C ALA A 123 -7.34 20.34 -15.58
N ASP A 124 -7.97 19.49 -16.37
CA ASP A 124 -9.26 19.72 -16.99
C ASP A 124 -10.08 18.41 -16.96
N PRO A 125 -11.29 18.41 -16.36
CA PRO A 125 -12.10 17.21 -16.17
C PRO A 125 -12.59 16.57 -17.48
N ALA A 126 -12.66 17.34 -18.58
CA ALA A 126 -13.04 16.84 -19.90
C ALA A 126 -11.84 16.39 -20.75
N PHE A 127 -10.62 16.43 -20.20
CA PHE A 127 -9.37 16.14 -20.92
C PHE A 127 -9.16 16.99 -22.19
N ALA A 128 -9.81 18.18 -22.28
CA ALA A 128 -9.70 19.04 -23.44
C ALA A 128 -8.28 19.60 -23.60
N ASP A 129 -7.67 20.08 -22.49
CA ASP A 129 -6.29 20.57 -22.57
C ASP A 129 -5.29 19.42 -22.70
N LEU A 130 -5.56 18.25 -22.11
CA LEU A 130 -4.73 17.04 -22.31
C LEU A 130 -4.69 16.66 -23.80
N ARG A 131 -5.85 16.72 -24.50
CA ARG A 131 -5.99 16.46 -25.92
C ARG A 131 -5.26 17.52 -26.76
N ALA A 132 -5.46 18.79 -26.44
CA ALA A 132 -4.78 19.91 -27.13
C ALA A 132 -3.26 19.79 -26.96
N ALA A 133 -2.79 19.55 -25.73
CA ALA A 133 -1.37 19.41 -25.40
C ALA A 133 -0.71 18.19 -26.08
N LEU A 134 -1.48 17.13 -26.33
CA LEU A 134 -1.00 15.99 -27.13
C LEU A 134 -0.80 16.39 -28.61
N GLY A 135 -1.73 17.18 -29.18
CA GLY A 135 -1.70 17.62 -30.57
C GLY A 135 -0.62 18.68 -30.85
N ASP A 136 -0.40 19.62 -29.94
CA ASP A 136 0.59 20.70 -30.09
C ASP A 136 1.98 20.36 -29.51
N GLY A 137 2.17 19.17 -28.97
CA GLY A 137 3.45 18.65 -28.48
C GLY A 137 3.84 19.07 -27.04
N ARG A 138 2.98 19.81 -26.32
CA ARG A 138 3.21 20.16 -24.90
C ARG A 138 3.19 18.93 -23.99
N LEU A 139 2.36 17.92 -24.31
CA LEU A 139 2.32 16.64 -23.60
C LEU A 139 3.25 15.62 -24.26
N ARG A 140 4.41 15.41 -23.67
CA ARG A 140 5.39 14.41 -24.15
C ARG A 140 5.26 13.10 -23.40
N ARG A 141 4.90 13.13 -22.11
CA ARG A 141 4.80 11.95 -21.25
C ARG A 141 3.62 12.09 -20.30
N LEU A 142 2.89 10.98 -20.13
CA LEU A 142 1.81 10.81 -19.14
C LEU A 142 2.15 9.65 -18.21
N ALA A 143 2.14 9.87 -16.90
CA ALA A 143 2.39 8.83 -15.91
C ALA A 143 1.11 8.08 -15.54
N ILE A 144 1.13 6.75 -15.61
CA ILE A 144 0.08 5.87 -15.08
C ILE A 144 0.74 4.65 -14.43
N ALA A 145 0.04 3.95 -13.55
CA ALA A 145 0.48 2.62 -13.12
C ALA A 145 0.38 1.61 -14.28
N ASN A 146 1.21 0.56 -14.29
CA ASN A 146 1.15 -0.46 -15.33
C ASN A 146 -0.20 -1.20 -15.33
N PRO A 147 -1.02 -1.11 -16.39
CA PRO A 147 -2.36 -1.71 -16.45
C PRO A 147 -2.36 -3.24 -16.33
N GLU A 148 -1.26 -3.91 -16.65
CA GLU A 148 -1.17 -5.38 -16.63
C GLU A 148 -1.40 -5.96 -15.24
N HIS A 149 -1.01 -5.24 -14.19
CA HIS A 149 -1.09 -5.76 -12.81
C HIS A 149 -1.56 -4.73 -11.76
N ALA A 150 -1.70 -3.45 -12.13
CA ALA A 150 -2.16 -2.41 -11.21
C ALA A 150 -3.60 -1.99 -11.54
N PRO A 151 -4.56 -2.16 -10.59
CA PRO A 151 -5.96 -1.78 -10.81
C PRO A 151 -6.14 -0.31 -11.21
N TYR A 152 -5.40 0.59 -10.58
CA TYR A 152 -5.42 2.01 -10.93
C TYR A 152 -4.86 2.30 -12.32
N GLY A 153 -3.93 1.48 -12.81
CA GLY A 153 -3.45 1.53 -14.18
C GLY A 153 -4.52 1.11 -15.17
N ARG A 154 -5.29 0.04 -14.88
CA ARG A 154 -6.44 -0.37 -15.71
C ARG A 154 -7.51 0.72 -15.74
N ALA A 155 -7.85 1.33 -14.60
CA ALA A 155 -8.80 2.43 -14.57
C ALA A 155 -8.33 3.63 -15.38
N ALA A 156 -7.04 4.00 -15.31
CA ALA A 156 -6.45 5.05 -16.13
C ALA A 156 -6.52 4.70 -17.64
N GLN A 157 -6.20 3.47 -18.00
CA GLN A 157 -6.33 2.97 -19.37
C GLN A 157 -7.77 3.07 -19.87
N GLN A 158 -8.74 2.61 -19.09
CA GLN A 158 -10.17 2.65 -19.44
C GLN A 158 -10.65 4.08 -19.65
N ALA A 159 -10.27 5.02 -18.78
CA ALA A 159 -10.60 6.44 -18.94
C ALA A 159 -9.99 7.04 -20.23
N LEU A 160 -8.74 6.69 -20.55
CA LEU A 160 -8.09 7.12 -21.79
C LEU A 160 -8.72 6.47 -23.03
N VAL A 161 -9.19 5.22 -22.93
CA VAL A 161 -9.94 4.56 -24.02
C VAL A 161 -11.30 5.22 -24.23
N HIS A 162 -12.02 5.52 -23.13
CA HIS A 162 -13.30 6.24 -23.17
C HIS A 162 -13.16 7.58 -23.93
N GLU A 163 -12.12 8.33 -23.64
CA GLU A 163 -11.82 9.62 -24.27
C GLU A 163 -11.10 9.50 -25.62
N LYS A 164 -10.90 8.29 -26.15
CA LYS A 164 -10.22 8.00 -27.42
C LYS A 164 -8.77 8.52 -27.47
N LEU A 165 -8.11 8.61 -26.32
CA LEU A 165 -6.74 9.09 -26.19
C LEU A 165 -5.72 7.95 -26.05
N TRP A 166 -6.16 6.72 -25.72
CA TRP A 166 -5.25 5.61 -25.44
C TRP A 166 -4.26 5.33 -26.56
N ALA A 167 -4.74 5.18 -27.80
CA ALA A 167 -3.87 4.84 -28.94
C ALA A 167 -2.76 5.90 -29.17
N ALA A 168 -3.09 7.17 -29.03
CA ALA A 168 -2.14 8.26 -29.25
C ALA A 168 -1.17 8.46 -28.07
N LEU A 169 -1.56 8.05 -26.85
CA LEU A 169 -0.74 8.17 -25.64
C LEU A 169 0.06 6.92 -25.32
N SER A 170 -0.27 5.76 -25.87
CA SER A 170 0.36 4.47 -25.53
C SER A 170 1.89 4.49 -25.63
N THR A 171 2.46 5.18 -26.61
CA THR A 171 3.91 5.35 -26.80
C THR A 171 4.54 6.46 -25.95
N ARG A 172 3.72 7.20 -25.22
CA ARG A 172 4.15 8.35 -24.39
C ARG A 172 3.93 8.09 -22.90
N LEU A 173 3.57 6.86 -22.53
CA LEU A 173 3.34 6.50 -21.14
C LEU A 173 4.65 6.30 -20.38
N VAL A 174 4.65 6.78 -19.13
CA VAL A 174 5.62 6.40 -18.11
C VAL A 174 4.90 5.49 -17.15
N LEU A 175 5.24 4.20 -17.18
CA LEU A 175 4.56 3.18 -16.42
C LEU A 175 5.22 2.99 -15.05
N GLY A 176 4.46 3.25 -13.99
CA GLY A 176 4.83 2.90 -12.62
C GLY A 176 4.48 1.45 -12.31
N GLU A 177 5.33 0.76 -11.56
CA GLU A 177 5.08 -0.60 -11.07
C GLU A 177 3.81 -0.68 -10.19
N ASN A 178 3.45 0.42 -9.57
CA ASN A 178 2.23 0.60 -8.79
C ASN A 178 1.78 2.07 -8.86
N VAL A 179 0.61 2.37 -8.30
CA VAL A 179 0.01 3.69 -8.43
C VAL A 179 0.78 4.78 -7.65
N SER A 180 1.46 4.46 -6.57
CA SER A 180 2.32 5.42 -5.87
C SER A 180 3.54 5.81 -6.71
N GLN A 181 4.15 4.87 -7.43
CA GLN A 181 5.26 5.19 -8.33
C GLN A 181 4.79 6.04 -9.51
N ALA A 182 3.62 5.76 -10.08
CA ALA A 182 3.04 6.61 -11.12
C ALA A 182 2.83 8.06 -10.63
N ALA A 183 2.32 8.22 -9.41
CA ALA A 183 2.15 9.53 -8.78
C ALA A 183 3.51 10.23 -8.58
N GLN A 184 4.55 9.51 -8.15
CA GLN A 184 5.91 10.07 -8.03
C GLN A 184 6.47 10.53 -9.38
N PHE A 185 6.26 9.78 -10.47
CA PHE A 185 6.68 10.20 -11.80
C PHE A 185 6.00 11.50 -12.26
N ALA A 186 4.72 11.70 -11.93
CA ALA A 186 4.04 12.95 -12.21
C ALA A 186 4.64 14.12 -11.41
N VAL A 187 4.82 13.96 -10.09
CA VAL A 187 5.30 15.03 -9.21
C VAL A 187 6.76 15.38 -9.43
N SER A 188 7.60 14.41 -9.79
CA SER A 188 9.04 14.63 -10.04
C SER A 188 9.34 15.34 -11.35
N GLY A 189 8.32 15.62 -12.19
CA GLY A 189 8.50 16.20 -13.52
C GLY A 189 8.94 15.19 -14.59
N SER A 190 8.96 13.90 -14.28
CA SER A 190 9.22 12.84 -15.26
C SER A 190 8.11 12.73 -16.31
N ALA A 191 6.93 13.27 -16.01
CA ALA A 191 5.78 13.41 -16.91
C ALA A 191 5.11 14.78 -16.72
N GLN A 192 4.46 15.29 -17.76
CA GLN A 192 3.73 16.56 -17.71
C GLN A 192 2.39 16.43 -16.99
N ALA A 193 1.86 15.22 -16.88
CA ALA A 193 0.65 14.89 -16.14
C ALA A 193 0.68 13.43 -15.69
N GLY A 194 -0.20 13.06 -14.78
CA GLY A 194 -0.38 11.66 -14.37
C GLY A 194 -1.83 11.33 -14.03
N ILE A 195 -2.23 10.08 -14.24
CA ILE A 195 -3.51 9.56 -13.77
C ILE A 195 -3.22 8.55 -12.67
N PHE A 196 -3.69 8.87 -11.46
CA PHE A 196 -3.45 8.04 -10.28
C PHE A 196 -4.55 8.21 -9.22
N ALA A 197 -4.37 7.58 -8.05
CA ALA A 197 -5.37 7.57 -6.98
C ALA A 197 -5.61 8.96 -6.36
N LEU A 198 -6.86 9.32 -6.15
CA LEU A 198 -7.25 10.53 -5.40
C LEU A 198 -6.62 10.53 -4.00
N SER A 199 -6.54 9.38 -3.34
CA SER A 199 -5.96 9.25 -2.01
C SER A 199 -4.49 9.72 -1.91
N LEU A 200 -3.73 9.55 -2.98
CA LEU A 200 -2.36 10.07 -3.08
C LEU A 200 -2.36 11.58 -3.31
N ALA A 201 -3.22 12.08 -4.20
CA ALA A 201 -3.33 13.52 -4.46
C ALA A 201 -3.73 14.33 -3.22
N LEU A 202 -4.55 13.74 -2.33
CA LEU A 202 -4.98 14.33 -1.06
C LEU A 202 -3.95 14.20 0.07
N SER A 203 -2.89 13.42 -0.13
CA SER A 203 -1.88 13.23 0.92
C SER A 203 -1.02 14.47 1.15
N PRO A 204 -0.46 14.63 2.36
CA PRO A 204 0.45 15.75 2.65
C PRO A 204 1.64 15.83 1.69
N ASP A 205 2.14 14.68 1.21
CA ASP A 205 3.28 14.61 0.31
C ASP A 205 3.00 15.20 -1.08
N PHE A 206 1.74 15.27 -1.48
CA PHE A 206 1.30 15.82 -2.77
C PHE A 206 0.61 17.18 -2.65
N ALA A 207 0.21 17.56 -1.44
CA ALA A 207 -0.45 18.84 -1.18
C ALA A 207 0.39 20.01 -1.72
N GLY A 208 -0.23 20.85 -2.55
CA GLY A 208 0.41 22.01 -3.12
C GLY A 208 1.49 21.74 -4.19
N LYS A 209 1.69 20.50 -4.62
CA LYS A 209 2.66 20.16 -5.70
C LYS A 209 2.09 20.22 -7.11
N GLY A 210 0.79 20.38 -7.25
CA GLY A 210 0.08 20.48 -8.52
C GLY A 210 -1.41 20.66 -8.33
N ASP A 211 -2.11 20.69 -9.44
CA ASP A 211 -3.57 20.72 -9.51
C ASP A 211 -4.09 19.34 -9.95
N TYR A 212 -5.29 19.00 -9.52
CA TYR A 212 -5.94 17.78 -9.97
C TYR A 212 -7.43 17.98 -10.21
N VAL A 213 -7.97 17.14 -11.07
CA VAL A 213 -9.40 17.01 -11.30
C VAL A 213 -9.82 15.55 -11.18
N LEU A 214 -11.00 15.31 -10.62
CA LEU A 214 -11.58 13.97 -10.59
C LEU A 214 -11.92 13.51 -11.99
N ILE A 215 -11.59 12.27 -12.29
CA ILE A 215 -12.05 11.60 -13.51
C ILE A 215 -13.45 11.04 -13.24
N PRO A 216 -14.41 11.24 -14.16
CA PRO A 216 -15.76 10.73 -14.00
C PRO A 216 -15.80 9.20 -13.79
N GLU A 217 -16.61 8.74 -12.85
CA GLU A 217 -16.71 7.32 -12.50
C GLU A 217 -17.22 6.43 -13.66
N GLY A 218 -18.01 6.99 -14.56
CA GLY A 218 -18.51 6.29 -15.75
C GLY A 218 -17.45 6.04 -16.83
N TRP A 219 -16.22 6.54 -16.69
CA TRP A 219 -15.14 6.35 -17.65
C TRP A 219 -14.31 5.09 -17.39
N HIS A 220 -14.49 4.45 -16.26
CA HIS A 220 -13.76 3.25 -15.86
C HIS A 220 -14.62 2.36 -14.96
N GLU A 221 -14.25 1.10 -14.83
CA GLU A 221 -14.85 0.20 -13.85
C GLU A 221 -14.57 0.67 -12.42
N PRO A 222 -15.54 0.50 -11.50
CA PRO A 222 -15.34 0.89 -10.10
C PRO A 222 -14.17 0.15 -9.45
N LEU A 223 -13.28 0.90 -8.82
CA LEU A 223 -12.15 0.36 -8.05
C LEU A 223 -12.62 -0.16 -6.68
N ARG A 224 -13.36 -1.27 -6.68
CA ARG A 224 -13.90 -1.89 -5.45
C ARG A 224 -12.78 -2.57 -4.70
N GLN A 225 -12.46 -2.05 -3.53
CA GLN A 225 -11.35 -2.51 -2.71
C GLN A 225 -11.83 -3.49 -1.64
N ARG A 226 -11.08 -4.59 -1.48
CA ARG A 226 -11.42 -5.67 -0.55
C ARG A 226 -10.22 -6.10 0.28
N ALA A 227 -10.42 -6.29 1.57
CA ALA A 227 -9.45 -6.84 2.50
C ALA A 227 -9.78 -8.29 2.81
N VAL A 228 -8.76 -9.15 2.93
CA VAL A 228 -8.95 -10.55 3.25
C VAL A 228 -7.80 -11.10 4.10
N LEU A 229 -8.17 -11.90 5.10
CA LEU A 229 -7.22 -12.66 5.91
C LEU A 229 -6.71 -13.88 5.13
N LEU A 230 -5.40 -14.03 5.09
CA LEU A 230 -4.77 -15.21 4.51
C LEU A 230 -4.74 -16.35 5.53
N ARG A 231 -4.62 -17.60 5.08
CA ARG A 231 -4.77 -18.79 5.95
C ARG A 231 -3.84 -18.81 7.16
N ARG A 232 -2.67 -18.19 7.07
CA ARG A 232 -1.70 -18.11 8.17
C ARG A 232 -1.92 -16.95 9.14
N SER A 233 -3.01 -16.18 8.99
CA SER A 233 -3.24 -14.98 9.80
C SER A 233 -3.37 -15.27 11.29
N GLY A 234 -2.53 -14.59 12.09
CA GLY A 234 -2.56 -14.61 13.55
C GLY A 234 -3.56 -13.61 14.14
N ALA A 235 -3.58 -13.52 15.46
CA ALA A 235 -4.53 -12.68 16.19
C ALA A 235 -4.42 -11.19 15.84
N THR A 236 -3.21 -10.67 15.71
CA THR A 236 -2.98 -9.23 15.39
C THR A 236 -3.46 -8.88 13.98
N ALA A 237 -3.25 -9.75 12.97
CA ALA A 237 -3.77 -9.54 11.62
C ALA A 237 -5.31 -9.54 11.60
N ARG A 238 -5.94 -10.45 12.37
CA ARG A 238 -7.41 -10.49 12.54
C ARG A 238 -7.93 -9.24 13.23
N ALA A 239 -7.25 -8.77 14.28
CA ALA A 239 -7.61 -7.55 14.97
C ALA A 239 -7.52 -6.31 14.04
N LEU A 240 -6.46 -6.19 13.22
CA LEU A 240 -6.37 -5.11 12.24
C LEU A 240 -7.48 -5.21 11.19
N HIS A 241 -7.78 -6.42 10.67
CA HIS A 241 -8.86 -6.61 9.71
C HIS A 241 -10.21 -6.12 10.24
N LEU A 242 -10.54 -6.44 11.50
CA LEU A 242 -11.74 -5.92 12.17
C LEU A 242 -11.68 -4.40 12.38
N PHE A 243 -10.50 -3.87 12.73
CA PHE A 243 -10.30 -2.44 12.95
C PHE A 243 -10.56 -1.60 11.70
N LEU A 244 -10.27 -2.13 10.49
CA LEU A 244 -10.55 -1.43 9.23
C LEU A 244 -12.03 -1.07 9.05
N GLN A 245 -12.95 -1.80 9.67
CA GLN A 245 -14.39 -1.56 9.61
C GLN A 245 -14.89 -0.60 10.71
N GLN A 246 -14.04 -0.27 11.68
CA GLN A 246 -14.42 0.58 12.82
C GLN A 246 -14.39 2.07 12.46
N PRO A 247 -15.14 2.93 13.18
CA PRO A 247 -15.20 4.35 12.92
C PRO A 247 -13.85 5.06 12.79
N PRO A 248 -12.81 4.77 13.62
CA PRO A 248 -11.52 5.45 13.49
C PRO A 248 -10.80 5.20 12.16
N ALA A 249 -10.91 4.00 11.59
CA ALA A 249 -10.33 3.69 10.29
C ALA A 249 -11.19 4.24 9.14
N ARG A 250 -12.53 4.11 9.25
CA ARG A 250 -13.48 4.62 8.26
C ARG A 250 -13.36 6.13 8.07
N GLU A 251 -13.18 6.89 9.15
CA GLU A 251 -12.92 8.34 9.11
C GLU A 251 -11.65 8.66 8.29
N VAL A 252 -10.58 7.92 8.51
CA VAL A 252 -9.33 8.09 7.73
C VAL A 252 -9.58 7.84 6.26
N PHE A 253 -10.22 6.73 5.89
CA PHE A 253 -10.54 6.44 4.49
C PHE A 253 -11.34 7.58 3.82
N ARG A 254 -12.39 8.10 4.47
CA ARG A 254 -13.17 9.24 3.93
C ARG A 254 -12.28 10.46 3.67
N ARG A 255 -11.43 10.81 4.63
CA ARG A 255 -10.55 11.97 4.53
C ARG A 255 -9.55 11.84 3.37
N TYR A 256 -9.13 10.63 3.04
CA TYR A 256 -8.30 10.35 1.86
C TYR A 256 -9.14 10.11 0.59
N GLY A 257 -10.44 10.48 0.58
CA GLY A 257 -11.27 10.49 -0.62
C GLY A 257 -11.78 9.12 -1.08
N PHE A 258 -11.71 8.11 -0.23
CA PHE A 258 -12.35 6.82 -0.50
C PHE A 258 -13.86 6.92 -0.23
N VAL A 259 -14.65 6.27 -1.10
CA VAL A 259 -16.09 6.05 -0.88
C VAL A 259 -16.27 4.76 -0.11
N LEU A 260 -17.03 4.78 0.99
CA LEU A 260 -17.19 3.62 1.84
C LEU A 260 -18.45 2.81 1.48
N PRO A 261 -18.46 1.49 1.78
CA PRO A 261 -19.65 0.68 1.60
C PRO A 261 -20.85 1.26 2.35
N GLY A 262 -21.99 1.44 1.63
CA GLY A 262 -23.22 2.01 2.17
C GLY A 262 -23.32 3.54 2.06
N GLU A 263 -22.39 4.21 1.42
CA GLU A 263 -22.37 5.66 1.16
C GLU A 263 -22.52 5.97 -0.33
#